data_4f122a2eb1bcbb5ecacdf157b5e2bd1a
#
_entry.id   4f122a2eb1bcbb5ecacdf157b5e2bd1a
#
_cell.length_a   1.000
_cell.length_b   1.000
_cell.length_c   1.000
_cell.angle_alpha   90.00
_cell.angle_beta   90.00
_cell.angle_gamma   90.00
#
_symmetry.space_group_name_H-M   'P 1'
#
loop_
_entity.id
_entity.type
_entity.pdbx_description
1 polymer ?
#
loop_
_entity_poly.entity_id
_entity_poly.type
_entity_poly.pdbx_seq_one_letter_code
_entity_poly.pdbx_strand_id
1 'polypeptide(L)'
;RDTDRSRGLGDVYKRQLQRQAQQKRKLYLRICLSGGVAAAIALLLLLWSPWHITDKDSILQNIEIFTALHAPEQITTIEENGRIIVSTPPATTTRLTLEDGSHVLLSANSRLEYPKEFSSQGSRTVNLTGEARFEVTKDAHRPFIVSADKMQTQVLGTVFDVNAYPGNAPAVTLYQGRVKVGKAASPIEKEIVPGQCATLTTSGDIRLAKATRTEKEGWTKDEFYYDNTEMITVLQNIGTWYNISVICHSADLLHKRVHFRFSRNVPIKTLLNVLNDLGIAHFQYKDKQIVVE
;
A
#
# COMPACT_ATOMS: atom_id res chain seq x y z
N ARG A 1 -40.96 11.69 25.93
CA ARG A 1 -41.03 10.50 26.84
C ARG A 1 -39.86 9.51 26.65
N ASP A 2 -38.75 9.94 26.08
CA ASP A 2 -37.60 9.04 25.78
C ASP A 2 -36.26 9.44 26.42
N THR A 3 -36.24 10.38 27.34
CA THR A 3 -35.01 10.86 28.00
C THR A 3 -34.66 10.15 29.31
N ASP A 4 -35.52 9.24 29.80
CA ASP A 4 -35.34 8.60 31.11
C ASP A 4 -34.71 7.17 31.04
N ARG A 5 -34.66 6.56 29.84
CA ARG A 5 -34.04 5.24 29.67
C ARG A 5 -32.50 5.24 29.57
N SER A 6 -31.90 6.33 29.14
CA SER A 6 -30.44 6.41 28.98
C SER A 6 -29.70 6.69 30.29
N ARG A 7 -30.35 7.30 31.29
CA ARG A 7 -29.76 7.53 32.62
C ARG A 7 -29.66 6.26 33.47
N GLY A 8 -30.60 5.33 33.31
CA GLY A 8 -30.59 4.10 34.09
C GLY A 8 -29.47 3.10 33.77
N LEU A 9 -29.02 3.03 32.51
CA LEU A 9 -27.97 2.09 32.09
C LEU A 9 -26.57 2.53 32.58
N GLY A 10 -26.29 3.81 32.61
CA GLY A 10 -25.02 4.35 33.09
C GLY A 10 -24.81 4.13 34.61
N ASP A 11 -25.86 4.20 35.38
CA ASP A 11 -25.82 3.98 36.83
C ASP A 11 -25.71 2.50 37.21
N VAL A 12 -26.30 1.61 36.43
CA VAL A 12 -26.17 0.16 36.62
C VAL A 12 -24.73 -0.28 36.36
N TYR A 13 -24.11 0.23 35.29
CA TYR A 13 -22.73 -0.08 34.94
C TYR A 13 -21.72 0.43 35.98
N LYS A 14 -21.91 1.67 36.48
CA LYS A 14 -21.08 2.23 37.58
C LYS A 14 -21.21 1.42 38.87
N ARG A 15 -22.40 0.98 39.25
CA ARG A 15 -22.63 0.14 40.45
C ARG A 15 -21.99 -1.23 40.29
N GLN A 16 -21.96 -1.81 39.10
CA GLN A 16 -21.32 -3.09 38.81
C GLN A 16 -19.80 -3.01 38.91
N LEU A 17 -19.18 -1.95 38.40
CA LEU A 17 -17.74 -1.66 38.55
C LEU A 17 -17.34 -1.42 40.02
N GLN A 18 -18.16 -0.70 40.78
CA GLN A 18 -17.92 -0.45 42.21
C GLN A 18 -18.03 -1.76 43.04
N ARG A 19 -18.96 -2.66 42.71
CA ARG A 19 -19.07 -3.95 43.39
C ARG A 19 -17.89 -4.88 43.11
N GLN A 20 -17.37 -4.89 41.87
CA GLN A 20 -16.18 -5.65 41.53
C GLN A 20 -14.92 -5.11 42.22
N ALA A 21 -14.78 -3.78 42.35
CA ALA A 21 -13.69 -3.16 43.07
C ALA A 21 -13.72 -3.46 44.59
N GLN A 22 -14.93 -3.46 45.18
CA GLN A 22 -15.13 -3.82 46.60
C GLN A 22 -14.88 -5.31 46.88
N GLN A 23 -15.23 -6.21 45.96
CA GLN A 23 -14.97 -7.66 46.13
C GLN A 23 -13.48 -7.97 46.05
N LYS A 24 -12.73 -7.30 45.11
CA LYS A 24 -11.27 -7.43 45.07
C LYS A 24 -10.60 -6.90 46.32
N ARG A 25 -11.04 -5.78 46.89
CA ARG A 25 -10.51 -5.22 48.13
C ARG A 25 -10.71 -6.13 49.36
N LYS A 26 -11.88 -6.82 49.47
CA LYS A 26 -12.17 -7.80 50.53
C LYS A 26 -11.33 -9.08 50.41
N LEU A 27 -11.00 -9.50 49.18
CA LEU A 27 -10.17 -10.66 48.91
C LEU A 27 -8.70 -10.37 49.36
N TYR A 28 -8.17 -9.17 49.00
CA TYR A 28 -6.84 -8.76 49.41
C TYR A 28 -6.69 -8.65 50.95
N LEU A 29 -7.69 -8.13 51.67
CA LEU A 29 -7.69 -8.04 53.11
C LEU A 29 -7.72 -9.41 53.82
N ARG A 30 -8.33 -10.44 53.21
CA ARG A 30 -8.33 -11.80 53.78
C ARG A 30 -7.02 -12.53 53.60
N ILE A 31 -6.28 -12.27 52.54
CA ILE A 31 -4.97 -12.87 52.25
C ILE A 31 -3.90 -12.25 53.16
N CYS A 32 -4.02 -10.99 53.56
CA CYS A 32 -3.06 -10.31 54.45
C CYS A 32 -3.15 -10.75 55.93
N LEU A 33 -4.20 -11.40 56.38
CA LEU A 33 -4.42 -11.81 57.78
C LEU A 33 -3.99 -13.24 58.13
N SER A 34 -3.54 -14.07 57.17
CA SER A 34 -3.19 -15.46 57.37
C SER A 34 -1.78 -15.92 57.05
N GLY A 35 -0.86 -14.99 56.74
CA GLY A 35 0.52 -15.35 56.38
C GLY A 35 1.56 -14.51 57.07
N GLY A 36 2.43 -15.19 57.82
CA GLY A 36 3.50 -14.60 58.62
C GLY A 36 4.54 -13.74 57.84
N VAL A 37 5.55 -13.26 58.56
CA VAL A 37 6.59 -12.29 58.19
C VAL A 37 7.17 -12.38 56.77
N ALA A 38 7.16 -13.57 56.17
CA ALA A 38 7.61 -13.76 54.77
C ALA A 38 6.67 -13.08 53.72
N ALA A 39 5.36 -12.96 54.04
CA ALA A 39 4.42 -12.25 53.14
C ALA A 39 4.59 -10.74 53.22
N ALA A 40 5.04 -10.20 54.35
CA ALA A 40 5.32 -8.76 54.49
C ALA A 40 6.57 -8.31 53.72
N ILE A 41 7.58 -9.17 53.60
CA ILE A 41 8.81 -8.89 52.84
C ILE A 41 8.49 -8.98 51.33
N ALA A 42 7.69 -9.95 50.91
CA ALA A 42 7.24 -10.06 49.52
C ALA A 42 6.35 -8.87 49.10
N LEU A 43 5.51 -8.37 50.02
CA LEU A 43 4.67 -7.19 49.80
C LEU A 43 5.52 -5.89 49.77
N LEU A 44 6.56 -5.78 50.61
CA LEU A 44 7.48 -4.68 50.54
C LEU A 44 8.37 -4.68 49.32
N LEU A 45 8.74 -5.86 48.78
CA LEU A 45 9.47 -5.99 47.53
C LEU A 45 8.53 -5.73 46.31
N LEU A 46 7.24 -6.01 46.40
CA LEU A 46 6.24 -5.64 45.42
C LEU A 46 5.86 -4.15 45.47
N LEU A 47 5.96 -3.52 46.65
CA LEU A 47 5.72 -2.08 46.81
C LEU A 47 6.98 -1.26 46.54
N TRP A 48 8.16 -1.88 46.63
CA TRP A 48 9.45 -1.24 46.31
C TRP A 48 10.00 -1.62 44.93
N SER A 49 9.35 -2.56 44.26
CA SER A 49 9.48 -2.62 42.83
C SER A 49 8.94 -1.28 42.32
N PRO A 50 9.76 -0.41 41.73
CA PRO A 50 9.21 0.73 41.04
C PRO A 50 8.28 0.08 39.98
N TRP A 51 6.99 0.27 40.13
CA TRP A 51 6.11 0.20 39.00
C TRP A 51 6.69 1.24 38.04
N HIS A 52 7.64 0.81 37.22
CA HIS A 52 7.74 1.40 35.91
C HIS A 52 6.35 1.23 35.35
N ILE A 53 5.55 2.25 35.52
CA ILE A 53 4.58 2.63 34.52
C ILE A 53 5.45 2.57 33.29
N THR A 54 5.45 1.43 32.61
CA THR A 54 5.93 1.37 31.26
C THR A 54 5.07 2.41 30.59
N ASP A 55 5.68 3.57 30.40
CA ASP A 55 5.19 4.62 29.54
C ASP A 55 4.66 3.90 28.31
N LYS A 56 3.34 3.85 28.17
CA LYS A 56 2.70 3.33 26.98
C LYS A 56 3.09 4.14 25.76
N ASP A 57 3.83 5.21 25.98
CA ASP A 57 4.27 6.17 24.96
C ASP A 57 5.67 5.90 24.39
N SER A 58 6.38 4.86 24.81
CA SER A 58 7.78 4.70 24.42
C SER A 58 8.15 3.52 23.54
N ILE A 59 7.20 2.76 23.02
CA ILE A 59 7.44 1.88 21.87
C ILE A 59 6.55 2.37 20.74
N LEU A 60 6.86 3.55 20.23
CA LEU A 60 6.42 3.94 18.90
C LEU A 60 7.00 2.88 17.96
N GLN A 61 6.16 1.93 17.57
CA GLN A 61 6.52 0.98 16.53
C GLN A 61 6.63 1.77 15.23
N ASN A 62 7.86 2.02 14.80
CA ASN A 62 8.11 2.57 13.48
C ASN A 62 7.71 1.51 12.45
N ILE A 63 6.49 1.61 11.95
CA ILE A 63 6.00 0.74 10.88
C ILE A 63 6.41 1.39 9.56
N GLU A 64 7.40 0.81 8.92
CA GLU A 64 7.83 1.25 7.61
C GLU A 64 6.80 0.83 6.56
N ILE A 65 6.16 1.82 5.94
CA ILE A 65 5.11 1.60 4.93
C ILE A 65 5.69 1.61 3.51
N PHE A 66 6.68 2.44 3.29
CA PHE A 66 7.36 2.57 2.01
C PHE A 66 8.78 3.10 2.23
N THR A 67 9.74 2.47 1.55
CA THR A 67 11.13 2.96 1.47
C THR A 67 11.37 3.60 0.12
N ALA A 68 11.95 4.81 0.13
CA ALA A 68 12.28 5.52 -1.11
C ALA A 68 13.23 4.67 -1.98
N LEU A 69 12.93 4.63 -3.28
CA LEU A 69 13.67 3.87 -4.28
C LEU A 69 14.79 4.72 -4.89
N HIS A 70 15.79 4.06 -5.49
CA HIS A 70 16.72 4.79 -6.34
C HIS A 70 16.02 5.14 -7.66
N ALA A 71 15.83 6.44 -7.91
CA ALA A 71 15.17 6.96 -9.11
C ALA A 71 16.02 8.10 -9.73
N PRO A 72 15.94 8.31 -11.06
CA PRO A 72 16.62 9.42 -11.72
C PRO A 72 15.96 10.76 -11.34
N GLU A 73 16.69 11.86 -11.45
CA GLU A 73 16.16 13.22 -11.21
C GLU A 73 15.32 13.74 -12.39
N GLN A 74 15.49 13.15 -13.57
CA GLN A 74 14.75 13.51 -14.78
C GLN A 74 14.45 12.27 -15.63
N ILE A 75 13.56 12.38 -16.61
CA ILE A 75 13.30 11.30 -17.55
C ILE A 75 14.60 10.98 -18.30
N THR A 76 15.01 9.73 -18.25
CA THR A 76 16.19 9.24 -18.97
C THR A 76 15.78 8.23 -20.04
N THR A 77 16.43 8.32 -21.19
CA THR A 77 16.33 7.32 -22.27
C THR A 77 17.74 6.89 -22.65
N ILE A 78 18.03 5.61 -22.50
CA ILE A 78 19.34 5.02 -22.80
C ILE A 78 19.12 3.95 -23.87
N GLU A 79 19.93 3.98 -24.91
CA GLU A 79 20.01 2.90 -25.89
C GLU A 79 21.29 2.10 -25.64
N GLU A 80 21.13 0.82 -25.32
CA GLU A 80 22.23 -0.09 -25.03
C GLU A 80 21.94 -1.49 -25.57
N ASN A 81 22.90 -2.07 -26.31
CA ASN A 81 22.82 -3.43 -26.86
C ASN A 81 21.53 -3.69 -27.68
N GLY A 82 21.05 -2.70 -28.45
CA GLY A 82 19.83 -2.82 -29.24
C GLY A 82 18.53 -2.76 -28.41
N ARG A 83 18.63 -2.39 -27.14
CA ARG A 83 17.49 -2.16 -26.25
C ARG A 83 17.39 -0.68 -25.88
N ILE A 84 16.17 -0.25 -25.68
CA ILE A 84 15.84 1.08 -25.16
C ILE A 84 15.39 0.92 -23.71
N ILE A 85 15.94 1.75 -22.86
CA ILE A 85 15.62 1.82 -21.45
C ILE A 85 15.11 3.21 -21.14
N VAL A 86 13.85 3.31 -20.71
CA VAL A 86 13.25 4.56 -20.26
C VAL A 86 13.00 4.50 -18.78
N SER A 87 13.44 5.53 -18.03
CA SER A 87 13.19 5.64 -16.59
C SER A 87 12.60 7.00 -16.26
N THR A 88 11.62 7.01 -15.37
CA THR A 88 10.89 8.21 -14.91
C THR A 88 11.32 8.62 -13.51
N PRO A 89 11.45 9.93 -13.25
CA PRO A 89 11.70 10.46 -11.92
C PRO A 89 10.44 10.41 -11.04
N PRO A 90 10.55 10.79 -9.74
CA PRO A 90 9.42 11.01 -8.86
C PRO A 90 8.40 12.00 -9.43
N ALA A 91 7.14 11.82 -9.07
CA ALA A 91 6.02 12.70 -9.41
C ALA A 91 5.90 13.04 -10.91
N THR A 92 6.32 12.13 -11.77
CA THR A 92 6.34 12.35 -13.23
C THR A 92 5.86 11.11 -13.97
N THR A 93 5.01 11.31 -14.96
CA THR A 93 4.64 10.27 -15.93
C THR A 93 5.22 10.60 -17.30
N THR A 94 5.42 9.58 -18.15
CA THR A 94 5.80 9.79 -19.55
C THR A 94 5.02 8.87 -20.48
N ARG A 95 4.75 9.37 -21.70
CA ARG A 95 4.10 8.60 -22.76
C ARG A 95 5.14 8.15 -23.77
N LEU A 96 5.07 6.89 -24.14
CA LEU A 96 5.95 6.26 -25.10
C LEU A 96 5.10 5.66 -26.23
N THR A 97 5.61 5.70 -27.43
CA THR A 97 5.10 4.90 -28.55
C THR A 97 6.19 3.92 -28.95
N LEU A 98 5.87 2.63 -28.86
CA LEU A 98 6.80 1.56 -29.27
C LEU A 98 6.79 1.38 -30.77
N GLU A 99 7.76 0.65 -31.29
CA GLU A 99 7.95 0.43 -32.73
C GLU A 99 6.74 -0.26 -33.38
N ASP A 100 6.04 -1.13 -32.65
CA ASP A 100 4.84 -1.83 -33.10
C ASP A 100 3.54 -0.97 -33.04
N GLY A 101 3.66 0.31 -32.72
CA GLY A 101 2.56 1.24 -32.55
C GLY A 101 1.81 1.12 -31.22
N SER A 102 2.27 0.28 -30.31
CA SER A 102 1.72 0.21 -28.95
C SER A 102 2.06 1.46 -28.15
N HIS A 103 1.11 1.95 -27.34
CA HIS A 103 1.31 3.10 -26.48
C HIS A 103 1.51 2.65 -25.02
N VAL A 104 2.44 3.30 -24.33
CA VAL A 104 2.71 3.04 -22.93
C VAL A 104 2.69 4.38 -22.18
N LEU A 105 1.89 4.46 -21.12
CA LEU A 105 1.99 5.51 -20.13
C LEU A 105 2.79 4.94 -18.94
N LEU A 106 4.02 5.43 -18.76
CA LEU A 106 4.92 5.00 -17.70
C LEU A 106 4.75 5.92 -16.49
N SER A 107 4.49 5.36 -15.32
CA SER A 107 4.25 6.08 -14.07
C SER A 107 5.56 6.58 -13.44
N ALA A 108 5.47 7.34 -12.34
CA ALA A 108 6.64 7.81 -11.58
C ALA A 108 7.48 6.64 -11.05
N ASN A 109 8.80 6.87 -10.90
CA ASN A 109 9.75 5.89 -10.36
C ASN A 109 9.71 4.53 -11.06
N SER A 110 9.44 4.55 -12.36
CA SER A 110 9.27 3.35 -13.17
C SER A 110 10.34 3.28 -14.26
N ARG A 111 10.63 2.05 -14.65
CA ARG A 111 11.61 1.73 -15.70
C ARG A 111 10.99 0.74 -16.67
N LEU A 112 11.00 1.09 -17.95
CA LEU A 112 10.60 0.21 -19.04
C LEU A 112 11.82 -0.07 -19.93
N GLU A 113 12.06 -1.36 -20.19
CA GLU A 113 13.12 -1.80 -21.08
C GLU A 113 12.51 -2.67 -22.18
N TYR A 114 12.80 -2.31 -23.44
CA TYR A 114 12.26 -2.98 -24.62
C TYR A 114 13.26 -2.96 -25.78
N PRO A 115 13.19 -3.93 -26.72
CA PRO A 115 14.05 -3.91 -27.90
C PRO A 115 13.72 -2.69 -28.78
N LYS A 116 14.73 -2.10 -29.42
CA LYS A 116 14.53 -1.01 -30.39
C LYS A 116 13.61 -1.40 -31.53
N GLU A 117 13.72 -2.65 -31.97
CA GLU A 117 12.88 -3.29 -32.98
C GLU A 117 12.40 -4.63 -32.46
N PHE A 118 11.09 -4.90 -32.54
CA PHE A 118 10.57 -6.21 -32.21
C PHE A 118 10.85 -7.20 -33.35
N SER A 119 11.16 -8.43 -33.00
CA SER A 119 11.32 -9.50 -34.00
C SER A 119 10.08 -9.63 -34.88
N SER A 120 10.28 -9.86 -36.15
CA SER A 120 9.19 -10.16 -37.10
C SER A 120 8.48 -11.48 -36.79
N GLN A 121 9.13 -12.36 -36.01
CA GLN A 121 8.58 -13.63 -35.57
C GLN A 121 8.75 -13.77 -34.05
N GLY A 122 7.84 -14.51 -33.40
CA GLY A 122 7.90 -14.75 -31.96
C GLY A 122 7.08 -13.75 -31.16
N SER A 123 7.60 -13.30 -30.00
CA SER A 123 6.88 -12.41 -29.10
C SER A 123 7.48 -11.01 -29.05
N ARG A 124 6.64 -10.02 -28.77
CA ARG A 124 7.03 -8.64 -28.45
C ARG A 124 7.21 -8.52 -26.94
N THR A 125 8.44 -8.63 -26.45
CA THR A 125 8.70 -8.70 -25.00
C THR A 125 9.30 -7.42 -24.46
N VAL A 126 8.74 -6.92 -23.36
CA VAL A 126 9.22 -5.76 -22.60
C VAL A 126 9.40 -6.14 -21.13
N ASN A 127 10.32 -5.45 -20.43
CA ASN A 127 10.55 -5.61 -19.01
C ASN A 127 10.11 -4.33 -18.28
N LEU A 128 9.31 -4.47 -17.23
CA LEU A 128 8.80 -3.36 -16.42
C LEU A 128 9.25 -3.51 -14.97
N THR A 129 9.75 -2.42 -14.41
CA THR A 129 9.85 -2.21 -12.96
C THR A 129 9.04 -0.95 -12.62
N GLY A 130 8.14 -1.02 -11.66
CA GLY A 130 7.23 0.07 -11.34
C GLY A 130 5.84 -0.12 -11.96
N GLU A 131 5.22 0.92 -12.47
CA GLU A 131 3.85 0.89 -12.97
C GLU A 131 3.72 1.48 -14.38
N ALA A 132 2.95 0.81 -15.23
CA ALA A 132 2.64 1.30 -16.56
C ALA A 132 1.26 0.86 -17.03
N ARG A 133 0.59 1.74 -17.80
CA ARG A 133 -0.55 1.39 -18.65
C ARG A 133 -0.06 1.06 -20.05
N PHE A 134 -0.53 -0.03 -20.57
CA PHE A 134 -0.27 -0.50 -21.92
C PHE A 134 -1.55 -0.45 -22.75
N GLU A 135 -1.47 0.17 -23.92
CA GLU A 135 -2.46 0.12 -25.00
C GLU A 135 -1.80 -0.59 -26.17
N VAL A 136 -1.92 -1.92 -26.19
CA VAL A 136 -1.16 -2.77 -27.11
C VAL A 136 -1.88 -2.90 -28.45
N THR A 137 -1.12 -2.64 -29.52
CA THR A 137 -1.58 -2.85 -30.91
C THR A 137 -1.90 -4.32 -31.15
N LYS A 138 -3.07 -4.56 -31.77
CA LYS A 138 -3.56 -5.92 -32.03
C LYS A 138 -2.67 -6.66 -33.03
N ASP A 139 -2.09 -7.78 -32.61
CA ASP A 139 -1.35 -8.72 -33.43
C ASP A 139 -1.55 -10.14 -32.89
N ALA A 140 -2.30 -10.95 -33.63
CA ALA A 140 -2.63 -12.32 -33.22
C ALA A 140 -1.45 -13.30 -33.39
N HIS A 141 -0.47 -12.94 -34.20
CA HIS A 141 0.67 -13.82 -34.55
C HIS A 141 1.88 -13.57 -33.63
N ARG A 142 2.01 -12.36 -33.09
CA ARG A 142 3.10 -11.96 -32.22
C ARG A 142 2.56 -11.50 -30.87
N PRO A 143 2.42 -12.38 -29.88
CA PRO A 143 1.99 -11.99 -28.54
C PRO A 143 2.86 -10.89 -27.95
N PHE A 144 2.24 -9.94 -27.24
CA PHE A 144 2.97 -8.94 -26.45
C PHE A 144 3.09 -9.45 -25.01
N ILE A 145 4.31 -9.45 -24.50
CA ILE A 145 4.64 -9.99 -23.19
C ILE A 145 5.24 -8.90 -22.33
N VAL A 146 4.65 -8.63 -21.16
CA VAL A 146 5.24 -7.79 -20.12
C VAL A 146 5.80 -8.72 -19.03
N SER A 147 7.11 -8.64 -18.83
CA SER A 147 7.78 -9.28 -17.69
C SER A 147 7.98 -8.23 -16.59
N ALA A 148 7.44 -8.50 -15.41
CA ALA A 148 7.44 -7.56 -14.30
C ALA A 148 7.63 -8.31 -12.97
N ASP A 149 8.81 -8.17 -12.37
CA ASP A 149 9.24 -8.96 -11.21
C ASP A 149 9.07 -10.48 -11.50
N LYS A 150 8.30 -11.17 -10.68
CA LYS A 150 8.02 -12.61 -10.81
C LYS A 150 6.77 -12.92 -11.65
N MET A 151 6.15 -11.91 -12.25
CA MET A 151 4.90 -12.04 -13.00
C MET A 151 5.13 -11.83 -14.49
N GLN A 152 4.47 -12.62 -15.31
CA GLN A 152 4.45 -12.49 -16.75
C GLN A 152 3.02 -12.28 -17.23
N THR A 153 2.84 -11.32 -18.13
CA THR A 153 1.54 -10.93 -18.68
C THR A 153 1.59 -11.02 -20.20
N GLN A 154 0.71 -11.78 -20.80
CA GLN A 154 0.64 -12.00 -22.24
C GLN A 154 -0.68 -11.50 -22.81
N VAL A 155 -0.61 -10.72 -23.89
CA VAL A 155 -1.76 -10.16 -24.59
C VAL A 155 -1.60 -10.20 -26.12
N LEU A 156 -2.70 -10.01 -26.85
CA LEU A 156 -2.72 -9.94 -28.33
C LEU A 156 -3.23 -8.61 -28.87
N GLY A 157 -3.67 -7.69 -28.01
CA GLY A 157 -4.26 -6.40 -28.36
C GLY A 157 -5.25 -5.98 -27.29
N THR A 158 -4.78 -5.21 -26.32
CA THR A 158 -5.40 -5.13 -24.99
C THR A 158 -5.04 -3.82 -24.33
N VAL A 159 -5.95 -3.28 -23.52
CA VAL A 159 -5.69 -2.15 -22.64
C VAL A 159 -5.66 -2.64 -21.20
N PHE A 160 -4.52 -2.49 -20.52
CA PHE A 160 -4.30 -2.99 -19.16
C PHE A 160 -3.22 -2.21 -18.44
N ASP A 161 -3.25 -2.27 -17.12
CA ASP A 161 -2.19 -1.75 -16.23
C ASP A 161 -1.40 -2.90 -15.63
N VAL A 162 -0.11 -2.66 -15.45
CA VAL A 162 0.79 -3.51 -14.66
C VAL A 162 1.40 -2.66 -13.56
N ASN A 163 1.27 -3.10 -12.31
CA ASN A 163 1.92 -2.50 -11.15
C ASN A 163 2.86 -3.52 -10.53
N ALA A 164 4.15 -3.24 -10.56
CA ALA A 164 5.22 -4.12 -10.08
C ALA A 164 6.35 -3.29 -9.46
N TYR A 165 6.01 -2.38 -8.54
CA TYR A 165 7.01 -1.69 -7.73
C TYR A 165 7.73 -2.68 -6.81
N PRO A 166 9.05 -2.53 -6.62
CA PRO A 166 9.82 -3.34 -5.68
C PRO A 166 9.19 -3.34 -4.28
N GLY A 167 9.09 -4.51 -3.67
CA GLY A 167 8.48 -4.68 -2.35
C GLY A 167 6.96 -4.86 -2.35
N ASN A 168 6.27 -4.57 -3.45
CA ASN A 168 4.83 -4.80 -3.60
C ASN A 168 4.54 -6.12 -4.32
N ALA A 169 3.36 -6.67 -4.09
CA ALA A 169 2.87 -7.81 -4.86
C ALA A 169 2.53 -7.35 -6.29
N PRO A 170 3.14 -7.94 -7.34
CA PRO A 170 2.83 -7.56 -8.72
C PRO A 170 1.35 -7.78 -9.04
N ALA A 171 0.75 -6.83 -9.75
CA ALA A 171 -0.67 -6.86 -10.09
C ALA A 171 -0.91 -6.39 -11.53
N VAL A 172 -1.93 -6.98 -12.17
CA VAL A 172 -2.39 -6.64 -13.53
C VAL A 172 -3.87 -6.36 -13.51
N THR A 173 -4.27 -5.17 -13.99
CA THR A 173 -5.67 -4.76 -14.08
C THR A 173 -6.09 -4.65 -15.55
N LEU A 174 -7.17 -5.34 -15.93
CA LEU A 174 -7.65 -5.38 -17.31
C LEU A 174 -8.82 -4.43 -17.55
N TYR A 175 -8.72 -3.61 -18.62
CA TYR A 175 -9.77 -2.68 -19.07
C TYR A 175 -10.47 -3.14 -20.33
N GLN A 176 -9.72 -3.60 -21.32
CA GLN A 176 -10.27 -4.05 -22.63
C GLN A 176 -9.45 -5.20 -23.18
N GLY A 177 -10.11 -6.16 -23.78
CA GLY A 177 -9.49 -7.32 -24.43
C GLY A 177 -9.38 -8.53 -23.51
N ARG A 178 -8.28 -9.27 -23.62
CA ARG A 178 -7.97 -10.46 -22.82
C ARG A 178 -6.51 -10.42 -22.38
N VAL A 179 -6.28 -10.84 -21.17
CA VAL A 179 -4.94 -10.95 -20.60
C VAL A 179 -4.76 -12.33 -20.01
N LYS A 180 -3.65 -12.94 -20.34
CA LYS A 180 -3.18 -14.15 -19.67
C LYS A 180 -2.03 -13.79 -18.74
N VAL A 181 -2.09 -14.27 -17.51
CA VAL A 181 -1.09 -14.02 -16.46
C VAL A 181 -0.50 -15.33 -15.97
N GLY A 182 0.78 -15.30 -15.63
CA GLY A 182 1.52 -16.43 -15.08
C GLY A 182 2.71 -15.97 -14.27
N LYS A 183 3.39 -16.93 -13.63
CA LYS A 183 4.68 -16.68 -12.99
C LYS A 183 5.75 -16.57 -14.06
N ALA A 184 6.78 -15.78 -13.80
CA ALA A 184 7.96 -15.75 -14.65
C ALA A 184 8.58 -17.17 -14.77
N ALA A 185 8.99 -17.55 -15.97
CA ALA A 185 9.55 -18.85 -16.30
C ALA A 185 8.63 -20.07 -16.03
N SER A 186 7.32 -19.86 -15.90
CA SER A 186 6.31 -20.92 -15.78
C SER A 186 5.26 -20.80 -16.88
N PRO A 187 4.52 -21.88 -17.21
CA PRO A 187 3.38 -21.76 -18.10
C PRO A 187 2.39 -20.73 -17.61
N ILE A 188 1.74 -20.02 -18.55
CA ILE A 188 0.69 -19.04 -18.21
C ILE A 188 -0.50 -19.77 -17.61
N GLU A 189 -0.92 -19.33 -16.41
CA GLU A 189 -1.85 -20.11 -15.58
C GLU A 189 -3.29 -19.62 -15.65
N LYS A 190 -3.51 -18.29 -15.77
CA LYS A 190 -4.85 -17.72 -15.64
C LYS A 190 -5.16 -16.67 -16.71
N GLU A 191 -6.41 -16.66 -17.13
CA GLU A 191 -6.97 -15.62 -17.99
C GLU A 191 -7.85 -14.70 -17.16
N ILE A 192 -7.75 -13.39 -17.38
CA ILE A 192 -8.59 -12.36 -16.77
C ILE A 192 -9.42 -11.63 -17.82
N VAL A 193 -10.59 -11.20 -17.41
CA VAL A 193 -11.55 -10.46 -18.24
C VAL A 193 -11.66 -9.00 -17.81
N PRO A 194 -12.17 -8.09 -18.66
CA PRO A 194 -12.30 -6.69 -18.33
C PRO A 194 -12.98 -6.44 -16.97
N GLY A 195 -12.39 -5.58 -16.18
CA GLY A 195 -12.84 -5.25 -14.83
C GLY A 195 -12.29 -6.15 -13.72
N GLN A 196 -11.40 -7.09 -14.04
CA GLN A 196 -10.67 -7.88 -13.07
C GLN A 196 -9.24 -7.39 -12.86
N CYS A 197 -8.71 -7.69 -11.67
CA CYS A 197 -7.32 -7.53 -11.28
C CYS A 197 -6.76 -8.90 -10.87
N ALA A 198 -5.57 -9.24 -11.35
CA ALA A 198 -4.79 -10.41 -10.95
C ALA A 198 -3.59 -9.95 -10.14
N THR A 199 -3.38 -10.52 -8.95
CA THR A 199 -2.26 -10.21 -8.08
C THR A 199 -1.47 -11.49 -7.79
N LEU A 200 -0.14 -11.43 -7.93
CA LEU A 200 0.75 -12.52 -7.53
C LEU A 200 1.04 -12.40 -6.03
N THR A 201 0.55 -13.34 -5.26
CA THR A 201 0.73 -13.36 -3.79
C THR A 201 2.16 -13.75 -3.40
N THR A 202 2.53 -13.51 -2.16
CA THR A 202 3.82 -13.94 -1.59
C THR A 202 4.00 -15.46 -1.59
N SER A 203 2.89 -16.24 -1.52
CA SER A 203 2.92 -17.70 -1.70
C SER A 203 3.18 -18.13 -3.14
N GLY A 204 3.19 -17.19 -4.08
CA GLY A 204 3.37 -17.45 -5.50
C GLY A 204 2.09 -17.85 -6.23
N ASP A 205 0.90 -17.68 -5.63
CA ASP A 205 -0.37 -17.95 -6.28
C ASP A 205 -0.90 -16.70 -6.96
N ILE A 206 -1.63 -16.86 -8.07
CA ILE A 206 -2.33 -15.76 -8.71
C ILE A 206 -3.74 -15.66 -8.16
N ARG A 207 -4.03 -14.58 -7.45
CA ARG A 207 -5.35 -14.25 -6.91
C ARG A 207 -6.08 -13.32 -7.88
N LEU A 208 -7.33 -13.65 -8.20
CA LEU A 208 -8.21 -12.82 -9.02
C LEU A 208 -9.21 -12.08 -8.12
N ALA A 209 -9.43 -10.80 -8.41
CA ALA A 209 -10.42 -9.97 -7.75
C ALA A 209 -11.10 -9.03 -8.77
N LYS A 210 -12.23 -8.45 -8.40
CA LYS A 210 -12.82 -7.34 -9.16
C LYS A 210 -11.94 -6.11 -8.98
N ALA A 211 -11.55 -5.47 -10.08
CA ALA A 211 -10.78 -4.24 -10.02
C ALA A 211 -11.58 -3.14 -9.31
N THR A 212 -10.95 -2.47 -8.36
CA THR A 212 -11.53 -1.33 -7.64
C THR A 212 -11.67 -0.11 -8.58
N ARG A 213 -12.46 0.87 -8.18
CA ARG A 213 -12.57 2.13 -8.91
C ARG A 213 -11.25 2.91 -8.89
N THR A 214 -10.53 2.87 -7.79
CA THR A 214 -9.20 3.46 -7.62
C THR A 214 -8.21 2.90 -8.65
N GLU A 215 -8.17 1.57 -8.83
CA GLU A 215 -7.33 0.92 -9.84
C GLU A 215 -7.73 1.27 -11.28
N LYS A 216 -9.02 1.56 -11.54
CA LYS A 216 -9.51 1.87 -12.87
C LYS A 216 -9.28 3.31 -13.32
N GLU A 217 -9.38 4.27 -12.41
CA GLU A 217 -9.48 5.68 -12.77
C GLU A 217 -8.34 6.54 -12.24
N GLY A 218 -7.66 6.11 -11.17
CA GLY A 218 -6.88 6.99 -10.33
C GLY A 218 -5.68 7.64 -11.03
N TRP A 219 -4.66 6.85 -11.32
CA TRP A 219 -3.37 7.44 -11.65
C TRP A 219 -3.25 8.01 -13.07
N THR A 220 -4.08 7.56 -14.01
CA THR A 220 -4.04 8.04 -15.40
C THR A 220 -4.70 9.40 -15.61
N LYS A 221 -5.39 9.93 -14.58
CA LYS A 221 -6.03 11.25 -14.59
C LYS A 221 -5.25 12.30 -13.80
N ASP A 222 -3.99 12.03 -13.45
CA ASP A 222 -3.16 12.87 -12.59
C ASP A 222 -3.79 13.19 -11.23
N GLU A 223 -4.53 12.23 -10.69
CA GLU A 223 -5.24 12.36 -9.43
C GLU A 223 -4.94 11.21 -8.48
N PHE A 224 -4.86 11.51 -7.20
CA PHE A 224 -5.11 10.58 -6.13
C PHE A 224 -6.61 10.48 -5.94
N TYR A 225 -7.18 9.34 -6.24
CA TYR A 225 -8.58 9.05 -6.02
C TYR A 225 -8.72 7.84 -5.11
N TYR A 226 -9.28 8.04 -3.94
CA TYR A 226 -9.52 7.01 -2.95
C TYR A 226 -10.98 6.99 -2.54
N ASP A 227 -11.60 5.83 -2.58
CA ASP A 227 -12.98 5.59 -2.19
C ASP A 227 -13.03 4.35 -1.30
N ASN A 228 -13.31 4.54 -0.01
CA ASN A 228 -13.30 3.47 0.98
C ASN A 228 -11.98 2.67 0.98
N THR A 229 -10.85 3.38 0.85
CA THR A 229 -9.50 2.79 0.72
C THR A 229 -8.80 2.79 2.07
N GLU A 230 -8.11 1.72 2.42
CA GLU A 230 -7.31 1.65 3.65
C GLU A 230 -6.13 2.62 3.61
N MET A 231 -5.84 3.25 4.74
CA MET A 231 -4.77 4.24 4.87
C MET A 231 -3.40 3.68 4.46
N ILE A 232 -3.13 2.41 4.75
CA ILE A 232 -1.88 1.76 4.31
C ILE A 232 -1.68 1.87 2.80
N THR A 233 -2.73 1.63 2.00
CA THR A 233 -2.68 1.73 0.53
C THR A 233 -2.47 3.18 0.08
N VAL A 234 -3.11 4.12 0.76
CA VAL A 234 -2.94 5.56 0.49
C VAL A 234 -1.50 5.98 0.72
N LEU A 235 -0.93 5.60 1.87
CA LEU A 235 0.45 5.94 2.25
C LEU A 235 1.47 5.30 1.30
N GLN A 236 1.28 4.05 0.90
CA GLN A 236 2.11 3.39 -0.10
C GLN A 236 2.10 4.13 -1.43
N ASN A 237 0.91 4.52 -1.91
CA ASN A 237 0.78 5.23 -3.18
C ASN A 237 1.41 6.63 -3.14
N ILE A 238 1.27 7.35 -2.03
CA ILE A 238 1.90 8.68 -1.83
C ILE A 238 3.42 8.51 -1.78
N GLY A 239 3.91 7.59 -0.95
CA GLY A 239 5.34 7.28 -0.85
C GLY A 239 5.93 6.91 -2.20
N THR A 240 5.26 6.03 -2.94
CA THR A 240 5.67 5.61 -4.28
C THR A 240 5.68 6.77 -5.26
N TRP A 241 4.64 7.60 -5.31
CA TRP A 241 4.56 8.72 -6.26
C TRP A 241 5.65 9.76 -6.06
N TYR A 242 5.83 10.22 -4.82
CA TYR A 242 6.84 11.24 -4.49
C TYR A 242 8.23 10.66 -4.24
N ASN A 243 8.36 9.34 -4.19
CA ASN A 243 9.59 8.62 -3.81
C ASN A 243 10.14 9.08 -2.45
N ILE A 244 9.26 9.13 -1.47
CA ILE A 244 9.56 9.56 -0.10
C ILE A 244 9.21 8.42 0.84
N SER A 245 10.16 8.04 1.70
CA SER A 245 9.93 7.01 2.72
C SER A 245 8.79 7.40 3.65
N VAL A 246 7.93 6.45 4.01
CA VAL A 246 6.76 6.67 4.87
C VAL A 246 6.85 5.76 6.07
N ILE A 247 6.79 6.35 7.25
CA ILE A 247 6.78 5.67 8.55
C ILE A 247 5.47 6.01 9.27
N CYS A 248 4.79 5.01 9.80
CA CYS A 248 3.59 5.17 10.60
C CYS A 248 3.82 4.66 12.02
N HIS A 249 3.43 5.47 13.01
CA HIS A 249 3.58 5.13 14.42
C HIS A 249 2.35 4.43 15.01
N SER A 250 1.28 4.27 14.23
CA SER A 250 0.02 3.66 14.69
C SER A 250 -0.46 2.58 13.75
N ALA A 251 -0.46 1.32 14.20
CA ALA A 251 -1.00 0.21 13.43
C ALA A 251 -2.51 0.36 13.17
N ASP A 252 -3.26 0.89 14.13
CA ASP A 252 -4.71 1.08 14.01
C ASP A 252 -5.07 2.08 12.91
N LEU A 253 -4.21 3.07 12.69
CA LEU A 253 -4.38 4.06 11.64
C LEU A 253 -4.33 3.43 10.25
N LEU A 254 -3.50 2.42 10.04
CA LEU A 254 -3.29 1.77 8.75
C LEU A 254 -4.55 1.12 8.19
N HIS A 255 -5.45 0.69 9.07
CA HIS A 255 -6.73 0.06 8.71
C HIS A 255 -7.90 1.04 8.58
N LYS A 256 -7.70 2.31 8.95
CA LYS A 256 -8.73 3.34 8.73
C LYS A 256 -8.99 3.50 7.25
N ARG A 257 -10.27 3.64 6.90
CA ARG A 257 -10.70 3.82 5.52
C ARG A 257 -11.00 5.28 5.24
N VAL A 258 -10.52 5.75 4.11
CA VAL A 258 -10.62 7.15 3.72
C VAL A 258 -11.27 7.32 2.34
N HIS A 259 -11.86 8.50 2.15
CA HIS A 259 -12.43 8.97 0.90
C HIS A 259 -11.87 10.35 0.62
N PHE A 260 -11.05 10.48 -0.41
CA PHE A 260 -10.64 11.78 -0.89
C PHE A 260 -10.17 11.73 -2.35
N ARG A 261 -10.14 12.91 -2.97
CA ARG A 261 -9.64 13.11 -4.31
C ARG A 261 -8.74 14.34 -4.33
N PHE A 262 -7.57 14.21 -4.91
CA PHE A 262 -6.59 15.27 -4.94
C PHE A 262 -5.68 15.17 -6.16
N SER A 263 -5.23 16.33 -6.69
CA SER A 263 -4.29 16.34 -7.82
C SER A 263 -2.93 15.76 -7.42
N ARG A 264 -2.33 14.96 -8.29
CA ARG A 264 -0.95 14.48 -8.15
C ARG A 264 0.09 15.55 -8.46
N ASN A 265 -0.30 16.60 -9.20
CA ASN A 265 0.59 17.66 -9.69
C ASN A 265 0.77 18.77 -8.64
N VAL A 266 0.95 18.42 -7.38
CA VAL A 266 1.16 19.35 -6.27
C VAL A 266 2.39 18.97 -5.46
N PRO A 267 3.07 19.94 -4.83
CA PRO A 267 4.14 19.64 -3.89
C PRO A 267 3.65 18.77 -2.72
N ILE A 268 4.50 17.84 -2.26
CA ILE A 268 4.16 16.94 -1.15
C ILE A 268 3.65 17.70 0.09
N LYS A 269 4.25 18.84 0.44
CA LYS A 269 3.82 19.65 1.59
C LYS A 269 2.37 20.10 1.48
N THR A 270 1.92 20.46 0.26
CA THR A 270 0.53 20.85 0.00
C THR A 270 -0.42 19.66 0.23
N LEU A 271 -0.05 18.48 -0.26
CA LEU A 271 -0.84 17.26 -0.03
C LEU A 271 -0.92 16.93 1.47
N LEU A 272 0.19 16.98 2.21
CA LEU A 272 0.19 16.68 3.64
C LEU A 272 -0.66 17.67 4.46
N ASN A 273 -0.70 18.95 4.09
CA ASN A 273 -1.59 19.92 4.72
C ASN A 273 -3.06 19.53 4.53
N VAL A 274 -3.45 19.14 3.32
CA VAL A 274 -4.82 18.67 3.05
C VAL A 274 -5.15 17.39 3.83
N LEU A 275 -4.22 16.46 3.94
CA LEU A 275 -4.41 15.24 4.73
C LEU A 275 -4.55 15.56 6.24
N ASN A 276 -3.82 16.55 6.75
CA ASN A 276 -3.95 17.05 8.12
C ASN A 276 -5.33 17.68 8.36
N ASP A 277 -5.84 18.44 7.38
CA ASP A 277 -7.17 19.08 7.47
C ASP A 277 -8.32 18.06 7.53
N LEU A 278 -8.09 16.83 7.05
CA LEU A 278 -9.07 15.74 7.22
C LEU A 278 -9.19 15.26 8.68
N GLY A 279 -8.23 15.60 9.54
CA GLY A 279 -8.26 15.28 10.98
C GLY A 279 -8.21 13.78 11.30
N ILE A 280 -7.71 12.94 10.39
CA ILE A 280 -7.64 11.49 10.56
C ILE A 280 -6.35 11.08 11.27
N ALA A 281 -5.25 11.78 10.98
CA ALA A 281 -3.91 11.57 11.49
C ALA A 281 -3.12 12.86 11.38
N HIS A 282 -1.96 12.88 12.01
CA HIS A 282 -1.00 13.96 11.87
C HIS A 282 0.14 13.55 10.95
N PHE A 283 0.31 14.27 9.83
CA PHE A 283 1.31 14.01 8.80
C PHE A 283 2.41 15.06 8.87
N GLN A 284 3.64 14.64 9.03
CA GLN A 284 4.81 15.51 9.03
C GLN A 284 5.79 15.11 7.92
N TYR A 285 6.43 16.10 7.30
CA TYR A 285 7.58 15.89 6.43
C TYR A 285 8.85 16.28 7.15
N LYS A 286 9.63 15.30 7.58
CA LYS A 286 10.84 15.47 8.37
C LYS A 286 11.94 14.54 7.85
N ASP A 287 13.17 15.04 7.73
CA ASP A 287 14.36 14.25 7.35
C ASP A 287 14.19 13.44 6.06
N LYS A 288 13.50 14.03 5.05
CA LYS A 288 13.13 13.38 3.78
C LYS A 288 12.20 12.17 3.94
N GLN A 289 11.46 12.11 5.02
CA GLN A 289 10.46 11.07 5.31
C GLN A 289 9.11 11.70 5.63
N ILE A 290 8.04 10.97 5.38
CA ILE A 290 6.71 11.26 5.88
C ILE A 290 6.53 10.45 7.16
N VAL A 291 6.29 11.13 8.26
CA VAL A 291 5.96 10.53 9.55
C VAL A 291 4.48 10.74 9.80
N VAL A 292 3.78 9.66 10.19
CA VAL A 292 2.33 9.64 10.40
C VAL A 292 2.04 9.18 11.82
N GLU A 293 1.32 10.03 12.59
CA GLU A 293 0.98 9.87 14.00
C GLU A 293 -0.54 9.86 14.25
#